data_1fa712ea762e1f623142034188ae5f8b
#
_entry.id   1fa712ea762e1f623142034188ae5f8b
#
_cell.length_a   1.000
_cell.length_b   1.000
_cell.length_c   1.000
_cell.angle_alpha   90.00
_cell.angle_beta   90.00
_cell.angle_gamma   90.00
#
_symmetry.space_group_name_H-M   'P 1'
#
loop_
_entity.id
_entity.type
_entity.pdbx_description
1 polymer ?
#
loop_
_entity_poly.entity_id
_entity_poly.type
_entity_poly.pdbx_seq_one_letter_code
_entity_poly.pdbx_strand_id
1 'polypeptide(L)'
;MRLSDWAKKNNISYRTARRWFDDNKIPGAYRISERIIIVPDDDKKSQEIKQAAIYARVSSHDQKQDLKRQSQRLEKYAIENGYQIVKTIEEIASGMNPHRKKLSQLLQDDTINTIIIENKDRLARMNAELIIAASNKNIIIANSNEPEYNEVQDVIDFMTSFCARQYGKRSAKNRAKKEADKLFNK
;
A
#
# COMPACT_ATOMS: atom_id res chain seq x y z
N MET A 1 11.28 -32.10 -4.41
CA MET A 1 12.48 -32.93 -4.05
C MET A 1 12.17 -34.41 -4.14
N ARG A 2 13.21 -35.32 -4.08
CA ARG A 2 12.95 -36.76 -3.98
C ARG A 2 12.46 -37.15 -2.58
N LEU A 3 11.66 -38.21 -2.46
CA LEU A 3 11.15 -38.69 -1.15
C LEU A 3 12.29 -39.01 -0.16
N SER A 4 13.45 -39.48 -0.65
CA SER A 4 14.64 -39.69 0.20
C SER A 4 15.18 -38.45 0.84
N ASP A 5 15.16 -37.33 0.09
CA ASP A 5 15.68 -36.05 0.55
C ASP A 5 14.66 -35.37 1.48
N TRP A 6 13.37 -35.53 1.16
CA TRP A 6 12.27 -35.10 2.02
C TRP A 6 12.29 -35.82 3.38
N ALA A 7 12.55 -37.13 3.38
CA ALA A 7 12.68 -37.91 4.61
C ALA A 7 13.82 -37.42 5.50
N LYS A 8 15.01 -37.12 4.90
CA LYS A 8 16.14 -36.52 5.62
C LYS A 8 15.80 -35.15 6.19
N LYS A 9 15.16 -34.30 5.39
CA LYS A 9 14.74 -32.95 5.80
C LYS A 9 13.78 -32.98 7.01
N ASN A 10 12.93 -34.01 7.10
CA ASN A 10 11.96 -34.18 8.17
C ASN A 10 12.46 -35.08 9.33
N ASN A 11 13.75 -35.45 9.33
CA ASN A 11 14.35 -36.32 10.34
C ASN A 11 13.62 -37.66 10.53
N ILE A 12 13.10 -38.25 9.45
CA ILE A 12 12.44 -39.57 9.45
C ILE A 12 13.14 -40.56 8.54
N SER A 13 12.94 -41.85 8.80
CA SER A 13 13.50 -42.87 7.93
C SER A 13 12.80 -42.89 6.57
N TYR A 14 13.54 -43.26 5.50
CA TYR A 14 12.93 -43.45 4.19
C TYR A 14 11.75 -44.45 4.20
N ARG A 15 11.86 -45.50 5.03
CA ARG A 15 10.81 -46.52 5.21
C ARG A 15 9.52 -45.87 5.75
N THR A 16 9.65 -44.98 6.72
CA THR A 16 8.51 -44.21 7.28
C THR A 16 7.91 -43.29 6.25
N ALA A 17 8.74 -42.53 5.54
CA ALA A 17 8.29 -41.64 4.46
C ALA A 17 7.57 -42.41 3.34
N ARG A 18 8.08 -43.61 2.97
CA ARG A 18 7.47 -44.46 1.98
C ARG A 18 6.07 -44.92 2.39
N ARG A 19 5.92 -45.37 3.64
CA ARG A 19 4.61 -45.75 4.20
C ARG A 19 3.63 -44.58 4.19
N TRP A 20 4.10 -43.39 4.58
CA TRP A 20 3.26 -42.19 4.55
C TRP A 20 2.83 -41.79 3.15
N PHE A 21 3.68 -42.00 2.16
CA PHE A 21 3.32 -41.82 0.75
C PHE A 21 2.23 -42.82 0.31
N ASP A 22 2.43 -44.12 0.61
CA ASP A 22 1.48 -45.16 0.27
C ASP A 22 0.12 -44.97 1.01
N ASP A 23 0.13 -44.40 2.22
CA ASP A 23 -1.05 -44.00 3.01
C ASP A 23 -1.67 -42.65 2.58
N ASN A 24 -1.19 -42.00 1.50
CA ASN A 24 -1.59 -40.65 1.07
C ASN A 24 -1.48 -39.55 2.13
N LYS A 25 -0.55 -39.69 3.08
CA LYS A 25 -0.31 -38.71 4.16
C LYS A 25 0.64 -37.57 3.76
N ILE A 26 1.26 -37.64 2.58
CA ILE A 26 2.14 -36.59 2.08
C ILE A 26 1.39 -35.83 0.97
N PRO A 27 0.90 -34.61 1.23
CA PRO A 27 0.10 -33.87 0.23
C PRO A 27 0.90 -33.58 -1.04
N GLY A 28 0.28 -33.77 -2.20
CA GLY A 28 0.87 -33.47 -3.50
C GLY A 28 2.03 -34.35 -3.94
N ALA A 29 2.42 -35.37 -3.15
CA ALA A 29 3.44 -36.31 -3.57
C ALA A 29 2.90 -37.23 -4.69
N TYR A 30 3.74 -37.46 -5.70
CA TYR A 30 3.39 -38.33 -6.82
C TYR A 30 4.54 -39.21 -7.24
N ARG A 31 4.20 -40.32 -7.88
CA ARG A 31 5.17 -41.32 -8.37
C ARG A 31 5.44 -41.09 -9.86
N ILE A 32 6.70 -40.89 -10.20
CA ILE A 32 7.15 -40.81 -11.60
C ILE A 32 7.46 -42.22 -12.17
N SER A 33 8.05 -43.08 -11.36
CA SER A 33 8.37 -44.46 -11.70
C SER A 33 8.32 -45.34 -10.44
N GLU A 34 8.43 -46.67 -10.61
CA GLU A 34 8.40 -47.58 -9.46
C GLU A 34 9.39 -47.23 -8.35
N ARG A 35 10.52 -46.58 -8.70
CA ARG A 35 11.60 -46.23 -7.76
C ARG A 35 11.68 -44.76 -7.42
N ILE A 36 10.93 -43.89 -8.11
CA ILE A 36 11.06 -42.43 -7.95
C ILE A 36 9.73 -41.84 -7.51
N ILE A 37 9.72 -41.36 -6.31
CA ILE A 37 8.62 -40.54 -5.73
C ILE A 37 9.13 -39.13 -5.55
N ILE A 38 8.34 -38.16 -6.02
CA ILE A 38 8.60 -36.74 -5.85
C ILE A 38 7.61 -36.20 -4.84
N VAL A 39 8.14 -35.47 -3.90
CA VAL A 39 7.38 -34.64 -2.95
C VAL A 39 7.57 -33.20 -3.39
N PRO A 40 6.49 -32.43 -3.58
CA PRO A 40 6.59 -31.00 -3.79
C PRO A 40 7.42 -30.37 -2.67
N ASP A 41 8.29 -29.44 -3.00
CA ASP A 41 9.02 -28.68 -2.00
C ASP A 41 8.07 -27.60 -1.46
N ASP A 42 7.66 -27.70 -0.22
CA ASP A 42 6.86 -26.66 0.44
C ASP A 42 7.63 -25.32 0.53
N ASP A 43 8.97 -25.36 0.36
CA ASP A 43 9.78 -24.13 0.24
C ASP A 43 9.55 -23.41 -1.11
N LYS A 44 8.94 -24.09 -2.09
CA LYS A 44 8.21 -23.44 -3.18
C LYS A 44 6.72 -23.34 -2.80
N LYS A 45 6.40 -22.77 -1.63
CA LYS A 45 5.16 -21.99 -1.56
C LYS A 45 5.16 -21.18 -2.83
N SER A 46 4.16 -21.41 -3.71
CA SER A 46 3.86 -20.48 -4.77
C SER A 46 4.16 -19.13 -4.15
N GLN A 47 5.14 -18.41 -4.65
CA GLN A 47 5.31 -17.03 -4.26
C GLN A 47 3.97 -16.43 -4.67
N GLU A 48 3.04 -16.37 -3.72
CA GLU A 48 1.85 -15.55 -3.86
C GLU A 48 2.44 -14.21 -4.24
N ILE A 49 2.24 -13.86 -5.50
CA ILE A 49 2.74 -12.59 -6.03
C ILE A 49 2.09 -11.55 -5.15
N LYS A 50 2.86 -11.02 -4.19
CA LYS A 50 2.39 -10.03 -3.24
C LYS A 50 2.09 -8.77 -4.03
N GLN A 51 0.84 -8.57 -4.38
CA GLN A 51 0.41 -7.37 -5.08
C GLN A 51 0.33 -6.19 -4.13
N ALA A 52 0.87 -5.05 -4.56
CA ALA A 52 0.81 -3.82 -3.79
C ALA A 52 0.53 -2.62 -4.67
N ALA A 53 -0.16 -1.62 -4.11
CA ALA A 53 -0.23 -0.29 -4.66
C ALA A 53 0.77 0.64 -3.95
N ILE A 54 1.29 1.59 -4.69
CA ILE A 54 2.14 2.65 -4.15
C ILE A 54 1.31 3.91 -3.99
N TYR A 55 1.43 4.56 -2.84
CA TYR A 55 0.86 5.88 -2.61
C TYR A 55 1.94 6.88 -2.23
N ALA A 56 2.10 7.91 -3.06
CA ALA A 56 3.02 9.01 -2.87
C ALA A 56 2.25 10.34 -2.76
N ARG A 57 2.69 11.24 -1.88
CA ARG A 57 2.03 12.53 -1.64
C ARG A 57 3.02 13.65 -1.35
N VAL A 58 2.73 14.82 -1.93
CA VAL A 58 3.36 16.09 -1.57
C VAL A 58 2.28 17.15 -1.28
N SER A 59 2.64 18.19 -0.55
CA SER A 59 1.69 19.22 -0.10
C SER A 59 1.36 20.24 -1.19
N SER A 60 2.29 20.54 -2.09
CA SER A 60 2.15 21.60 -3.10
C SER A 60 2.63 21.18 -4.49
N HIS A 61 2.23 21.94 -5.50
CA HIS A 61 2.64 21.72 -6.90
C HIS A 61 4.14 21.94 -7.14
N ASP A 62 4.79 22.80 -6.36
CA ASP A 62 6.22 23.07 -6.46
C ASP A 62 7.05 21.83 -6.17
N GLN A 63 6.52 20.92 -5.37
CA GLN A 63 7.14 19.65 -4.97
C GLN A 63 6.88 18.51 -5.96
N LYS A 64 6.43 18.80 -7.18
CA LYS A 64 6.11 17.75 -8.18
C LYS A 64 7.30 16.85 -8.54
N GLN A 65 8.51 17.39 -8.52
CA GLN A 65 9.73 16.60 -8.76
C GLN A 65 10.00 15.64 -7.59
N ASP A 66 9.78 16.10 -6.37
CA ASP A 66 9.94 15.26 -5.17
C ASP A 66 8.91 14.14 -5.12
N LEU A 67 7.67 14.41 -5.59
CA LEU A 67 6.64 13.40 -5.74
C LEU A 67 7.09 12.26 -6.66
N LYS A 68 7.69 12.58 -7.81
CA LYS A 68 8.23 11.57 -8.73
C LYS A 68 9.38 10.78 -8.12
N ARG A 69 10.31 11.47 -7.44
CA ARG A 69 11.43 10.81 -6.73
C ARG A 69 10.91 9.88 -5.63
N GLN A 70 9.85 10.29 -4.92
CA GLN A 70 9.20 9.47 -3.90
C GLN A 70 8.60 8.21 -4.52
N SER A 71 7.84 8.32 -5.63
CA SER A 71 7.29 7.18 -6.34
C SER A 71 8.39 6.21 -6.79
N GLN A 72 9.47 6.70 -7.38
CA GLN A 72 10.60 5.87 -7.82
C GLN A 72 11.29 5.12 -6.65
N ARG A 73 11.47 5.78 -5.49
CA ARG A 73 12.02 5.11 -4.30
C ARG A 73 11.11 3.99 -3.82
N LEU A 74 9.80 4.24 -3.82
CA LEU A 74 8.81 3.24 -3.40
C LEU A 74 8.71 2.07 -4.39
N GLU A 75 8.82 2.34 -5.70
CA GLU A 75 8.88 1.29 -6.73
C GLU A 75 10.10 0.39 -6.53
N LYS A 76 11.25 0.99 -6.32
CA LYS A 76 12.48 0.25 -6.02
C LYS A 76 12.31 -0.62 -4.77
N TYR A 77 11.81 -0.03 -3.68
CA TYR A 77 11.53 -0.75 -2.43
C TYR A 77 10.57 -1.93 -2.66
N ALA A 78 9.48 -1.73 -3.41
CA ALA A 78 8.51 -2.77 -3.70
C ALA A 78 9.14 -3.95 -4.44
N ILE A 79 9.93 -3.67 -5.49
CA ILE A 79 10.62 -4.68 -6.30
C ILE A 79 11.62 -5.47 -5.43
N GLU A 80 12.44 -4.77 -4.63
CA GLU A 80 13.45 -5.39 -3.76
C GLU A 80 12.81 -6.31 -2.70
N ASN A 81 11.58 -6.02 -2.27
CA ASN A 81 10.82 -6.82 -1.31
C ASN A 81 9.85 -7.83 -1.96
N GLY A 82 9.94 -8.04 -3.27
CA GLY A 82 9.17 -9.06 -3.99
C GLY A 82 7.68 -8.71 -4.18
N TYR A 83 7.34 -7.41 -4.18
CA TYR A 83 5.98 -6.95 -4.48
C TYR A 83 5.82 -6.67 -5.98
N GLN A 84 4.71 -7.12 -6.54
CA GLN A 84 4.24 -6.69 -7.86
C GLN A 84 3.41 -5.41 -7.70
N ILE A 85 3.84 -4.35 -8.35
CA ILE A 85 3.12 -3.08 -8.32
C ILE A 85 1.94 -3.15 -9.28
N VAL A 86 0.72 -3.07 -8.76
CA VAL A 86 -0.51 -3.07 -9.57
C VAL A 86 -1.02 -1.65 -9.83
N LYS A 87 -0.63 -0.68 -8.99
CA LYS A 87 -1.07 0.71 -9.14
C LYS A 87 -0.11 1.66 -8.45
N THR A 88 0.24 2.75 -9.11
CA THR A 88 1.01 3.87 -8.52
C THR A 88 0.09 5.10 -8.46
N ILE A 89 -0.08 5.65 -7.27
CA ILE A 89 -0.94 6.80 -7.01
C ILE A 89 -0.10 7.95 -6.49
N GLU A 90 -0.09 9.02 -7.28
CA GLU A 90 0.54 10.29 -6.94
C GLU A 90 -0.53 11.33 -6.63
N GLU A 91 -0.47 11.95 -5.46
CA GLU A 91 -1.44 12.96 -5.04
C GLU A 91 -0.75 14.23 -4.55
N ILE A 92 -1.19 15.38 -5.05
CA ILE A 92 -0.77 16.69 -4.55
C ILE A 92 -1.90 17.20 -3.68
N ALA A 93 -1.74 17.09 -2.39
CA ALA A 93 -2.72 17.51 -1.40
C ALA A 93 -2.07 17.68 -0.02
N SER A 94 -2.60 18.58 0.79
CA SER A 94 -2.17 18.70 2.18
C SER A 94 -2.44 17.41 2.96
N GLY A 95 -1.49 16.98 3.80
CA GLY A 95 -1.65 15.86 4.73
C GLY A 95 -2.75 16.07 5.78
N MET A 96 -3.14 17.33 5.99
CA MET A 96 -4.23 17.76 6.88
C MET A 96 -5.61 17.72 6.19
N ASN A 97 -5.67 17.52 4.86
CA ASN A 97 -6.94 17.48 4.14
C ASN A 97 -7.60 16.10 4.29
N PRO A 98 -8.77 15.98 4.94
CA PRO A 98 -9.46 14.70 5.06
C PRO A 98 -10.12 14.24 3.74
N HIS A 99 -10.32 15.15 2.78
CA HIS A 99 -11.01 14.87 1.51
C HIS A 99 -10.03 14.62 0.36
N ARG A 100 -9.13 13.65 0.51
CA ARG A 100 -8.20 13.23 -0.53
C ARG A 100 -8.83 12.15 -1.39
N LYS A 101 -9.29 12.53 -2.58
CA LYS A 101 -10.06 11.64 -3.45
C LYS A 101 -9.28 10.39 -3.84
N LYS A 102 -8.00 10.56 -4.21
CA LYS A 102 -7.17 9.44 -4.67
C LYS A 102 -6.88 8.45 -3.54
N LEU A 103 -6.55 8.95 -2.35
CA LEU A 103 -6.37 8.09 -1.18
C LEU A 103 -7.66 7.37 -0.81
N SER A 104 -8.80 8.08 -0.78
CA SER A 104 -10.09 7.47 -0.45
C SER A 104 -10.46 6.37 -1.44
N GLN A 105 -10.25 6.58 -2.74
CA GLN A 105 -10.47 5.56 -3.76
C GLN A 105 -9.53 4.35 -3.58
N LEU A 106 -8.26 4.59 -3.22
CA LEU A 106 -7.31 3.52 -2.97
C LEU A 106 -7.70 2.67 -1.75
N LEU A 107 -8.15 3.30 -0.67
CA LEU A 107 -8.57 2.59 0.54
C LEU A 107 -9.87 1.77 0.33
N GLN A 108 -10.73 2.20 -0.61
CA GLN A 108 -11.97 1.52 -0.97
C GLN A 108 -11.82 0.47 -2.08
N ASP A 109 -10.65 0.37 -2.71
CA ASP A 109 -10.40 -0.56 -3.82
C ASP A 109 -10.14 -1.97 -3.28
N ASP A 110 -11.15 -2.82 -3.29
CA ASP A 110 -11.09 -4.19 -2.75
C ASP A 110 -10.10 -5.11 -3.50
N THR A 111 -9.67 -4.72 -4.68
CA THR A 111 -8.66 -5.48 -5.45
C THR A 111 -7.25 -5.30 -4.91
N ILE A 112 -7.01 -4.29 -4.08
CA ILE A 112 -5.72 -3.94 -3.51
C ILE A 112 -5.71 -4.26 -2.02
N ASN A 113 -4.90 -5.22 -1.60
CA ASN A 113 -4.78 -5.60 -0.20
C ASN A 113 -3.60 -4.92 0.51
N THR A 114 -2.57 -4.53 -0.24
CA THR A 114 -1.35 -3.94 0.33
C THR A 114 -1.08 -2.56 -0.28
N ILE A 115 -0.76 -1.59 0.57
CA ILE A 115 -0.38 -0.23 0.16
C ILE A 115 0.99 0.08 0.74
N ILE A 116 1.92 0.52 -0.11
CA ILE A 116 3.28 0.92 0.29
C ILE A 116 3.36 2.45 0.29
N ILE A 117 3.80 3.01 1.41
CA ILE A 117 4.01 4.45 1.61
C ILE A 117 5.43 4.71 2.10
N GLU A 118 5.94 5.91 1.93
CA GLU A 118 7.29 6.25 2.37
C GLU A 118 7.38 6.34 3.90
N ASN A 119 6.50 7.12 4.51
CA ASN A 119 6.36 7.27 5.96
C ASN A 119 4.91 7.62 6.34
N LYS A 120 4.57 7.55 7.62
CA LYS A 120 3.22 7.81 8.12
C LYS A 120 2.68 9.19 7.72
N ASP A 121 3.54 10.21 7.69
CA ASP A 121 3.18 11.58 7.28
C ASP A 121 2.63 11.64 5.84
N ARG A 122 3.11 10.75 4.95
CA ARG A 122 2.59 10.69 3.58
C ARG A 122 1.17 10.17 3.54
N LEU A 123 0.81 9.26 4.44
CA LEU A 123 -0.58 8.80 4.57
C LEU A 123 -1.46 9.91 5.17
N ALA A 124 -1.10 10.44 6.32
CA ALA A 124 -1.76 11.58 6.95
C ALA A 124 -0.84 12.21 7.99
N ARG A 125 -0.88 13.54 8.13
CA ARG A 125 -0.13 14.23 9.18
C ARG A 125 -0.73 14.02 10.56
N MET A 126 -2.06 13.96 10.62
CA MET A 126 -2.77 13.64 11.85
C MET A 126 -3.58 12.37 11.67
N ASN A 127 -3.64 11.56 12.73
CA ASN A 127 -4.44 10.35 12.77
C ASN A 127 -4.08 9.28 11.70
N ALA A 128 -2.83 9.23 11.23
CA ALA A 128 -2.38 8.19 10.30
C ALA A 128 -2.64 6.78 10.88
N GLU A 129 -2.41 6.60 12.16
CA GLU A 129 -2.65 5.33 12.87
C GLU A 129 -4.12 4.93 12.89
N LEU A 130 -5.02 5.91 13.02
CA LEU A 130 -6.46 5.65 12.93
C LEU A 130 -6.85 5.18 11.52
N ILE A 131 -6.27 5.79 10.47
CA ILE A 131 -6.50 5.35 9.08
C ILE A 131 -5.96 3.94 8.89
N ILE A 132 -4.77 3.63 9.40
CA ILE A 132 -4.18 2.30 9.34
C ILE A 132 -5.07 1.28 10.04
N ALA A 133 -5.50 1.57 11.27
CA ALA A 133 -6.33 0.68 12.07
C ALA A 133 -7.75 0.48 11.48
N ALA A 134 -8.32 1.53 10.88
CA ALA A 134 -9.66 1.47 10.27
C ALA A 134 -9.66 0.89 8.85
N SER A 135 -8.51 0.85 8.18
CA SER A 135 -8.42 0.26 6.84
C SER A 135 -8.26 -1.26 6.96
N ASN A 136 -9.00 -2.00 6.13
CA ASN A 136 -8.78 -3.45 5.97
C ASN A 136 -7.56 -3.75 5.08
N LYS A 137 -6.60 -2.81 4.98
CA LYS A 137 -5.43 -2.90 4.11
C LYS A 137 -4.16 -3.12 4.94
N ASN A 138 -3.24 -3.87 4.38
CA ASN A 138 -1.88 -3.96 4.92
C ASN A 138 -1.08 -2.75 4.46
N ILE A 139 -0.83 -1.78 5.35
CA ILE A 139 -0.08 -0.57 5.03
C ILE A 139 1.38 -0.76 5.46
N ILE A 140 2.28 -0.73 4.47
CA ILE A 140 3.71 -0.91 4.65
C ILE A 140 4.40 0.46 4.57
N ILE A 141 5.22 0.75 5.58
CA ILE A 141 6.02 1.96 5.66
C ILE A 141 7.44 1.61 5.22
N ALA A 142 7.86 2.14 4.06
CA ALA A 142 9.16 1.82 3.47
C ALA A 142 10.34 2.48 4.21
N ASN A 143 10.12 3.66 4.80
CA ASN A 143 11.10 4.37 5.60
C ASN A 143 10.55 4.63 6.98
N SER A 144 11.07 3.92 7.97
CA SER A 144 10.68 4.07 9.38
C SER A 144 11.31 5.30 10.06
N ASN A 145 12.27 5.97 9.41
CA ASN A 145 12.78 7.24 9.92
C ASN A 145 11.69 8.29 9.75
N GLU A 146 11.06 8.68 10.83
CA GLU A 146 10.12 9.79 10.83
C GLU A 146 10.88 11.04 10.39
N PRO A 147 10.36 11.79 9.40
CA PRO A 147 10.92 13.09 9.08
C PRO A 147 10.84 13.97 10.34
N GLU A 148 11.86 14.80 10.53
CA GLU A 148 11.91 15.74 11.64
C GLU A 148 10.58 16.51 11.71
N TYR A 149 9.85 16.34 12.82
CA TYR A 149 8.51 16.86 12.96
C TYR A 149 8.60 18.40 13.14
N ASN A 150 8.10 19.12 12.17
CA ASN A 150 8.06 20.58 12.24
C ASN A 150 6.65 21.07 12.57
N GLU A 151 6.36 21.18 13.87
CA GLU A 151 5.06 21.61 14.39
C GLU A 151 4.62 22.97 13.84
N VAL A 152 5.56 23.89 13.66
CA VAL A 152 5.28 25.23 13.13
C VAL A 152 4.79 25.15 11.69
N GLN A 153 5.43 24.32 10.86
CA GLN A 153 5.01 24.11 9.47
C GLN A 153 3.63 23.46 9.39
N ASP A 154 3.32 22.55 10.31
CA ASP A 154 2.00 21.91 10.38
C ASP A 154 0.90 22.89 10.74
N VAL A 155 1.15 23.81 11.67
CA VAL A 155 0.22 24.90 11.99
C VAL A 155 0.02 25.82 10.79
N ILE A 156 1.08 26.19 10.09
CA ILE A 156 1.00 27.03 8.89
C ILE A 156 0.17 26.32 7.79
N ASP A 157 0.41 25.04 7.54
CA ASP A 157 -0.33 24.27 6.55
C ASP A 157 -1.80 24.10 6.91
N PHE A 158 -2.09 23.90 8.21
CA PHE A 158 -3.46 23.84 8.72
C PHE A 158 -4.18 25.18 8.49
N MET A 159 -3.57 26.27 8.94
CA MET A 159 -4.13 27.63 8.77
C MET A 159 -4.33 27.97 7.30
N THR A 160 -3.37 27.62 6.45
CA THR A 160 -3.47 27.82 4.99
C THR A 160 -4.65 27.06 4.40
N SER A 161 -4.81 25.77 4.75
CA SER A 161 -5.94 24.95 4.30
C SER A 161 -7.28 25.47 4.83
N PHE A 162 -7.32 25.92 6.06
CA PHE A 162 -8.51 26.51 6.68
C PHE A 162 -8.90 27.82 5.98
N CYS A 163 -7.95 28.74 5.83
CA CYS A 163 -8.16 30.02 5.13
C CYS A 163 -8.62 29.80 3.69
N ALA A 164 -7.98 28.90 2.93
CA ALA A 164 -8.38 28.61 1.55
C ALA A 164 -9.84 28.13 1.45
N ARG A 165 -10.29 27.28 2.38
CA ARG A 165 -11.68 26.84 2.44
C ARG A 165 -12.64 27.99 2.76
N GLN A 166 -12.29 28.89 3.69
CA GLN A 166 -13.13 30.02 4.06
C GLN A 166 -13.19 31.08 2.95
N TYR A 167 -12.04 31.44 2.38
CA TYR A 167 -11.98 32.39 1.27
C TYR A 167 -12.62 31.83 -0.01
N GLY A 168 -12.43 30.56 -0.31
CA GLY A 168 -13.09 29.88 -1.42
C GLY A 168 -14.61 29.93 -1.31
N LYS A 169 -15.17 29.65 -0.13
CA LYS A 169 -16.61 29.75 0.13
C LYS A 169 -17.12 31.19 0.01
N ARG A 170 -16.39 32.17 0.55
CA ARG A 170 -16.75 33.61 0.43
C ARG A 170 -16.71 34.07 -1.01
N SER A 171 -15.67 33.71 -1.77
CA SER A 171 -15.55 34.07 -3.18
C SER A 171 -16.67 33.46 -4.02
N ALA A 172 -17.04 32.19 -3.80
CA ALA A 172 -18.16 31.56 -4.47
C ALA A 172 -19.50 32.22 -4.15
N LYS A 173 -19.75 32.54 -2.87
CA LYS A 173 -20.96 33.26 -2.43
C LYS A 173 -21.06 34.65 -3.04
N ASN A 174 -19.93 35.39 -3.09
CA ASN A 174 -19.90 36.73 -3.68
C ASN A 174 -20.12 36.73 -5.19
N ARG A 175 -19.59 35.71 -5.92
CA ARG A 175 -19.86 35.52 -7.34
C ARG A 175 -21.34 35.21 -7.60
N ALA A 176 -21.90 34.24 -6.84
CA ALA A 176 -23.32 33.89 -6.96
C ALA A 176 -24.23 35.10 -6.70
N LYS A 177 -23.94 35.91 -5.67
CA LYS A 177 -24.69 37.16 -5.40
C LYS A 177 -24.58 38.15 -6.55
N LYS A 178 -23.37 38.35 -7.10
CA LYS A 178 -23.13 39.26 -8.21
C LYS A 178 -23.85 38.83 -9.50
N GLU A 179 -23.98 37.55 -9.78
CA GLU A 179 -24.75 37.01 -10.90
C GLU A 179 -26.27 37.14 -10.69
N ALA A 180 -26.74 36.87 -9.45
CA ALA A 180 -28.15 37.08 -9.10
C ALA A 180 -28.54 38.56 -9.26
N ASP A 181 -27.75 39.49 -8.75
CA ASP A 181 -28.00 40.95 -8.85
C ASP A 181 -28.06 41.38 -10.35
N LYS A 182 -27.28 40.79 -11.25
CA LYS A 182 -27.35 41.06 -12.68
C LYS A 182 -28.61 40.53 -13.35
N LEU A 183 -29.17 39.42 -12.85
CA LEU A 183 -30.38 38.81 -13.41
C LEU A 183 -31.66 39.53 -12.95
N PHE A 184 -31.67 40.06 -11.73
CA PHE A 184 -32.86 40.65 -11.12
C PHE A 184 -32.91 42.20 -11.20
N ASN A 185 -31.81 42.85 -11.57
CA ASN A 185 -31.73 44.31 -11.75
C ASN A 185 -31.61 44.74 -13.22
N LYS A 186 -32.29 44.01 -14.10
CA LYS A 186 -32.49 44.41 -15.53
C LYS A 186 -33.88 44.95 -15.75
#